data_9bfcc08cc2a1359a6305f2f3a0354d77
#
_entry.id   9bfcc08cc2a1359a6305f2f3a0354d77
#
_cell.length_a   1.000
_cell.length_b   1.000
_cell.length_c   1.000
_cell.angle_alpha   90.00
_cell.angle_beta   90.00
_cell.angle_gamma   90.00
#
_symmetry.space_group_name_H-M   'P 1'
#
loop_
_entity.id
_entity.type
_entity.pdbx_description
1 polymer ?
#
loop_
_entity_poly.entity_id
_entity_poly.type
_entity_poly.pdbx_seq_one_letter_code
_entity_poly.pdbx_strand_id
1 'polypeptide(L)'
;MARFTLPRDLYHGKGALEALKTLKGKKAIVVVGGGSMKRFGFLDKVVSYLKEAGMEVQLFEGVEPDPSVDTVMKGAAAMTEFGPDWIVSIGGGSPIDAAKAMWAFYEYPNVTFEDLCIPFNFPTLRTKAKFCAIPSTSGTATEVTAFSVITDYKKGIKYPLADFNITPDVAIVDPELAETMPKKLTAHTGMDAMTHAIEAYVSTLHCEYTDPLALHAIELISEYLIPSYNGDMDARAKMHDAQCLAGMAFSIALLGIVHSMAHRLVQLTAADISFMDVQTQCTCQRLSASTQQSQKHR
;
A
#
# COMPACT_ATOMS: atom_id res chain seq x y z
N MET A 1 -14.39 18.67 11.07
CA MET A 1 -14.77 17.32 11.60
C MET A 1 -13.68 16.36 11.17
N ALA A 2 -13.06 15.65 12.11
CA ALA A 2 -12.09 14.61 11.79
C ALA A 2 -12.79 13.33 11.33
N ARG A 3 -12.21 12.58 10.40
CA ARG A 3 -12.74 11.31 9.87
C ARG A 3 -11.70 10.22 10.05
N PHE A 4 -12.12 9.07 10.57
CA PHE A 4 -11.32 7.86 10.64
C PHE A 4 -11.91 6.84 9.66
N THR A 5 -11.15 6.40 8.67
CA THR A 5 -11.61 5.52 7.60
C THR A 5 -10.66 4.35 7.42
N LEU A 6 -11.22 3.15 7.47
CA LEU A 6 -10.52 1.89 7.21
C LEU A 6 -11.33 1.05 6.22
N PRO A 7 -10.77 -0.03 5.67
CA PRO A 7 -11.56 -1.04 4.97
C PRO A 7 -12.75 -1.51 5.82
N ARG A 8 -13.87 -1.78 5.17
CA ARG A 8 -15.05 -2.32 5.86
C ARG A 8 -14.73 -3.66 6.54
N ASP A 9 -14.00 -4.52 5.84
CA ASP A 9 -13.60 -5.83 6.33
C ASP A 9 -12.08 -5.99 6.18
N LEU A 10 -11.43 -6.46 7.24
CA LEU A 10 -10.04 -6.84 7.23
C LEU A 10 -9.93 -8.31 7.66
N TYR A 11 -9.45 -9.16 6.75
CA TYR A 11 -9.13 -10.56 7.02
C TYR A 11 -7.63 -10.68 7.23
N HIS A 12 -7.21 -11.33 8.30
CA HIS A 12 -5.79 -11.45 8.65
C HIS A 12 -5.42 -12.84 9.15
N GLY A 13 -4.12 -13.11 9.14
CA GLY A 13 -3.56 -14.38 9.56
C GLY A 13 -3.41 -15.38 8.42
N LYS A 14 -2.74 -16.50 8.74
CA LYS A 14 -2.40 -17.53 7.76
C LYS A 14 -3.65 -18.16 7.13
N GLY A 15 -3.66 -18.21 5.80
CA GLY A 15 -4.81 -18.69 5.03
C GLY A 15 -5.93 -17.67 4.84
N ALA A 16 -5.76 -16.42 5.29
CA ALA A 16 -6.76 -15.36 5.13
C ALA A 16 -7.15 -15.12 3.65
N LEU A 17 -6.28 -15.51 2.70
CA LEU A 17 -6.55 -15.43 1.26
C LEU A 17 -7.84 -16.17 0.86
N GLU A 18 -8.28 -17.19 1.63
CA GLU A 18 -9.54 -17.91 1.39
C GLU A 18 -10.78 -17.02 1.53
N ALA A 19 -10.67 -15.85 2.18
CA ALA A 19 -11.76 -14.90 2.26
C ALA A 19 -12.28 -14.47 0.87
N LEU A 20 -11.45 -14.55 -0.17
CA LEU A 20 -11.86 -14.30 -1.56
C LEU A 20 -13.05 -15.18 -2.00
N LYS A 21 -13.18 -16.39 -1.48
CA LYS A 21 -14.30 -17.30 -1.78
C LYS A 21 -15.66 -16.76 -1.27
N THR A 22 -15.64 -15.83 -0.35
CA THR A 22 -16.85 -15.25 0.26
C THR A 22 -17.35 -14.01 -0.45
N LEU A 23 -16.54 -13.44 -1.35
CA LEU A 23 -16.91 -12.23 -2.10
C LEU A 23 -18.13 -12.51 -3.01
N LYS A 24 -18.99 -11.52 -3.10
CA LYS A 24 -20.21 -11.59 -3.94
C LYS A 24 -20.08 -10.63 -5.12
N GLY A 25 -19.99 -11.18 -6.32
CA GLY A 25 -19.83 -10.43 -7.56
C GLY A 25 -20.00 -11.33 -8.78
N LYS A 26 -19.85 -10.76 -9.97
CA LYS A 26 -19.93 -11.45 -11.25
C LYS A 26 -18.61 -11.46 -12.00
N LYS A 27 -17.87 -10.35 -11.95
CA LYS A 27 -16.62 -10.15 -12.69
C LYS A 27 -15.56 -9.52 -11.81
N ALA A 28 -14.41 -10.16 -11.71
CA ALA A 28 -13.25 -9.63 -10.99
C ALA A 28 -12.09 -9.39 -11.94
N ILE A 29 -11.50 -8.19 -11.90
CA ILE A 29 -10.20 -7.95 -12.52
C ILE A 29 -9.12 -8.05 -11.45
N VAL A 30 -8.08 -8.87 -11.72
CA VAL A 30 -6.95 -9.04 -10.81
C VAL A 30 -5.78 -8.23 -11.33
N VAL A 31 -5.36 -7.21 -10.58
CA VAL A 31 -4.21 -6.35 -10.89
C VAL A 31 -3.00 -6.86 -10.13
N VAL A 32 -1.91 -7.14 -10.85
CA VAL A 32 -0.68 -7.70 -10.28
C VAL A 32 0.56 -7.06 -10.92
N GLY A 33 1.61 -6.89 -10.10
CA GLY A 33 2.90 -6.37 -10.54
C GLY A 33 3.79 -7.45 -11.15
N GLY A 34 5.08 -7.38 -10.86
CA GLY A 34 6.08 -8.31 -11.39
C GLY A 34 5.79 -9.79 -11.10
N GLY A 35 6.68 -10.67 -11.53
CA GLY A 35 6.41 -12.12 -11.58
C GLY A 35 6.41 -12.87 -10.24
N SER A 36 6.57 -12.23 -9.08
CA SER A 36 6.68 -12.93 -7.78
C SER A 36 5.41 -13.68 -7.42
N MET A 37 4.26 -13.04 -7.48
CA MET A 37 2.97 -13.66 -7.13
C MET A 37 2.63 -14.85 -8.01
N LYS A 38 2.96 -14.78 -9.29
CA LYS A 38 2.83 -15.89 -10.25
C LYS A 38 3.81 -17.01 -9.94
N ARG A 39 5.09 -16.68 -9.74
CA ARG A 39 6.16 -17.65 -9.47
C ARG A 39 5.95 -18.45 -8.19
N PHE A 40 5.35 -17.85 -7.17
CA PHE A 40 5.06 -18.51 -5.91
C PHE A 40 3.65 -19.12 -5.83
N GLY A 41 2.87 -19.08 -6.93
CA GLY A 41 1.56 -19.69 -7.05
C GLY A 41 0.41 -18.94 -6.37
N PHE A 42 0.66 -17.77 -5.80
CA PHE A 42 -0.39 -16.98 -5.14
C PHE A 42 -1.39 -16.39 -6.14
N LEU A 43 -0.92 -15.98 -7.34
CA LEU A 43 -1.83 -15.48 -8.38
C LEU A 43 -2.82 -16.56 -8.81
N ASP A 44 -2.36 -17.81 -8.99
CA ASP A 44 -3.24 -18.92 -9.37
C ASP A 44 -4.25 -19.23 -8.26
N LYS A 45 -3.86 -19.16 -6.98
CA LYS A 45 -4.77 -19.30 -5.84
C LYS A 45 -5.85 -18.22 -5.86
N VAL A 46 -5.49 -16.94 -6.05
CA VAL A 46 -6.45 -15.83 -6.14
C VAL A 46 -7.45 -16.07 -7.26
N VAL A 47 -6.99 -16.42 -8.45
CA VAL A 47 -7.85 -16.70 -9.59
C VAL A 47 -8.79 -17.88 -9.31
N SER A 48 -8.27 -18.96 -8.67
CA SER A 48 -9.09 -20.12 -8.31
C SER A 48 -10.18 -19.73 -7.31
N TYR A 49 -9.85 -19.02 -6.25
CA TYR A 49 -10.80 -18.63 -5.21
C TYR A 49 -11.90 -17.69 -5.72
N LEU A 50 -11.55 -16.75 -6.60
CA LEU A 50 -12.54 -15.89 -7.24
C LEU A 50 -13.48 -16.68 -8.19
N LYS A 51 -12.96 -17.68 -8.93
CA LYS A 51 -13.77 -18.60 -9.72
C LYS A 51 -14.66 -19.48 -8.86
N GLU A 52 -14.15 -19.98 -7.72
CA GLU A 52 -14.95 -20.72 -6.73
C GLU A 52 -16.08 -19.85 -6.14
N ALA A 53 -15.86 -18.53 -6.03
CA ALA A 53 -16.89 -17.55 -5.65
C ALA A 53 -17.91 -17.28 -6.77
N GLY A 54 -17.74 -17.90 -7.95
CA GLY A 54 -18.63 -17.77 -9.11
C GLY A 54 -18.35 -16.58 -10.01
N MET A 55 -17.18 -15.97 -9.95
CA MET A 55 -16.82 -14.81 -10.76
C MET A 55 -16.07 -15.19 -12.03
N GLU A 56 -16.33 -14.47 -13.11
CA GLU A 56 -15.43 -14.38 -14.26
C GLU A 56 -14.21 -13.56 -13.88
N VAL A 57 -13.01 -14.03 -14.24
CA VAL A 57 -11.76 -13.40 -13.82
C VAL A 57 -10.92 -13.00 -15.02
N GLN A 58 -10.52 -11.72 -15.07
CA GLN A 58 -9.54 -11.20 -16.02
C GLN A 58 -8.28 -10.75 -15.25
N LEU A 59 -7.10 -10.93 -15.85
CA LEU A 59 -5.83 -10.48 -15.31
C LEU A 59 -5.38 -9.18 -15.99
N PHE A 60 -4.86 -8.26 -15.20
CA PHE A 60 -4.03 -7.15 -15.63
C PHE A 60 -2.66 -7.29 -14.99
N GLU A 61 -1.69 -7.77 -15.78
CA GLU A 61 -0.34 -8.11 -15.31
C GLU A 61 0.69 -7.03 -15.69
N GLY A 62 1.81 -7.03 -15.02
CA GLY A 62 2.99 -6.25 -15.41
C GLY A 62 2.98 -4.81 -14.92
N VAL A 63 2.27 -4.50 -13.83
CA VAL A 63 2.44 -3.20 -13.18
C VAL A 63 3.89 -3.10 -12.70
N GLU A 64 4.59 -2.08 -13.20
CA GLU A 64 5.99 -1.81 -12.85
C GLU A 64 6.12 -1.25 -11.42
N PRO A 65 7.30 -1.39 -10.78
CA PRO A 65 7.62 -0.60 -9.60
C PRO A 65 7.46 0.89 -9.90
N ASP A 66 6.94 1.65 -8.95
CA ASP A 66 6.62 3.06 -9.13
C ASP A 66 5.71 3.33 -10.35
N PRO A 67 4.45 2.88 -10.27
CA PRO A 67 3.57 2.78 -11.43
C PRO A 67 3.37 4.12 -12.13
N SER A 68 3.39 4.07 -13.45
CA SER A 68 3.23 5.25 -14.30
C SER A 68 1.77 5.62 -14.53
N VAL A 69 1.55 6.91 -14.86
CA VAL A 69 0.24 7.37 -15.35
C VAL A 69 -0.20 6.56 -16.59
N ASP A 70 0.75 6.23 -17.49
CA ASP A 70 0.45 5.45 -18.70
C ASP A 70 -0.06 4.03 -18.38
N THR A 71 0.52 3.37 -17.37
CA THR A 71 0.05 2.05 -16.88
C THR A 71 -1.33 2.16 -16.23
N VAL A 72 -1.57 3.21 -15.45
CA VAL A 72 -2.89 3.48 -14.86
C VAL A 72 -3.96 3.64 -15.94
N MET A 73 -3.69 4.41 -16.99
CA MET A 73 -4.66 4.62 -18.08
C MET A 73 -4.93 3.35 -18.88
N LYS A 74 -3.90 2.51 -19.12
CA LYS A 74 -4.08 1.19 -19.75
C LYS A 74 -4.95 0.26 -18.90
N GLY A 75 -4.72 0.23 -17.60
CA GLY A 75 -5.53 -0.59 -16.70
C GLY A 75 -6.98 -0.12 -16.60
N ALA A 76 -7.22 1.19 -16.55
CA ALA A 76 -8.56 1.76 -16.57
C ALA A 76 -9.32 1.42 -17.88
N ALA A 77 -8.63 1.45 -19.03
CA ALA A 77 -9.20 1.02 -20.32
C ALA A 77 -9.57 -0.47 -20.30
N ALA A 78 -8.71 -1.35 -19.80
CA ALA A 78 -9.00 -2.77 -19.63
C ALA A 78 -10.19 -3.02 -18.68
N MET A 79 -10.30 -2.25 -17.59
CA MET A 79 -11.47 -2.30 -16.71
C MET A 79 -12.74 -1.85 -17.44
N THR A 80 -12.66 -0.83 -18.28
CA THR A 80 -13.82 -0.33 -19.04
C THR A 80 -14.31 -1.35 -20.06
N GLU A 81 -13.39 -2.06 -20.71
CA GLU A 81 -13.73 -3.12 -21.66
C GLU A 81 -14.34 -4.35 -20.97
N PHE A 82 -13.76 -4.79 -19.87
CA PHE A 82 -14.20 -5.98 -19.15
C PHE A 82 -15.45 -5.75 -18.29
N GLY A 83 -15.60 -4.58 -17.68
CA GLY A 83 -16.71 -4.22 -16.81
C GLY A 83 -16.73 -4.98 -15.48
N PRO A 84 -15.66 -4.97 -14.68
CA PRO A 84 -15.62 -5.69 -13.41
C PRO A 84 -16.52 -5.01 -12.36
N ASP A 85 -17.09 -5.80 -11.46
CA ASP A 85 -17.74 -5.35 -10.23
C ASP A 85 -16.84 -5.56 -8.98
N TRP A 86 -15.68 -6.20 -9.17
CA TRP A 86 -14.59 -6.27 -8.22
C TRP A 86 -13.24 -5.97 -8.87
N ILE A 87 -12.48 -5.10 -8.23
CA ILE A 87 -11.05 -4.89 -8.51
C ILE A 87 -10.28 -5.56 -7.36
N VAL A 88 -9.50 -6.58 -7.68
CA VAL A 88 -8.66 -7.29 -6.71
C VAL A 88 -7.22 -7.00 -7.04
N SER A 89 -6.46 -6.40 -6.14
CA SER A 89 -5.04 -6.15 -6.38
C SER A 89 -4.18 -6.96 -5.41
N ILE A 90 -3.20 -7.68 -5.96
CA ILE A 90 -2.28 -8.52 -5.19
C ILE A 90 -0.83 -8.16 -5.50
N GLY A 91 -0.03 -7.93 -4.46
CA GLY A 91 1.40 -7.64 -4.60
C GLY A 91 1.91 -6.67 -3.55
N GLY A 92 3.02 -6.01 -3.84
CA GLY A 92 3.52 -4.89 -3.03
C GLY A 92 2.68 -3.63 -3.20
N GLY A 93 3.19 -2.48 -2.75
CA GLY A 93 2.50 -1.20 -2.87
C GLY A 93 2.12 -0.84 -4.31
N SER A 94 3.05 -1.02 -5.26
CA SER A 94 2.90 -0.57 -6.65
C SER A 94 1.63 -1.08 -7.36
N PRO A 95 1.33 -2.39 -7.42
CA PRO A 95 0.10 -2.84 -8.08
C PRO A 95 -1.17 -2.39 -7.37
N ILE A 96 -1.16 -2.25 -6.04
CA ILE A 96 -2.33 -1.79 -5.29
C ILE A 96 -2.55 -0.30 -5.54
N ASP A 97 -1.49 0.50 -5.54
CA ASP A 97 -1.56 1.93 -5.85
C ASP A 97 -2.05 2.17 -7.28
N ALA A 98 -1.47 1.46 -8.25
CA ALA A 98 -1.95 1.54 -9.63
C ALA A 98 -3.43 1.19 -9.75
N ALA A 99 -3.87 0.11 -9.12
CA ALA A 99 -5.26 -0.34 -9.16
C ALA A 99 -6.23 0.66 -8.52
N LYS A 100 -5.84 1.35 -7.44
CA LYS A 100 -6.63 2.44 -6.84
C LYS A 100 -6.83 3.61 -7.81
N ALA A 101 -5.77 4.01 -8.50
CA ALA A 101 -5.86 5.07 -9.50
C ALA A 101 -6.67 4.62 -10.74
N MET A 102 -6.46 3.38 -11.23
CA MET A 102 -7.26 2.78 -12.31
C MET A 102 -8.74 2.79 -11.97
N TRP A 103 -9.10 2.48 -10.72
CA TRP A 103 -10.47 2.47 -10.24
C TRP A 103 -11.18 3.81 -10.45
N ALA A 104 -10.51 4.93 -10.13
CA ALA A 104 -11.07 6.27 -10.33
C ALA A 104 -11.39 6.53 -11.80
N PHE A 105 -10.46 6.25 -12.72
CA PHE A 105 -10.67 6.43 -14.16
C PHE A 105 -11.68 5.46 -14.76
N TYR A 106 -11.79 4.23 -14.24
CA TYR A 106 -12.80 3.27 -14.65
C TYR A 106 -14.21 3.75 -14.30
N GLU A 107 -14.40 4.27 -13.11
CA GLU A 107 -15.72 4.77 -12.69
C GLU A 107 -16.06 6.13 -13.32
N TYR A 108 -15.07 6.99 -13.47
CA TYR A 108 -15.21 8.36 -13.98
C TYR A 108 -14.23 8.65 -15.13
N PRO A 109 -14.53 8.21 -16.35
CA PRO A 109 -13.62 8.38 -17.50
C PRO A 109 -13.28 9.83 -17.88
N ASN A 110 -14.06 10.79 -17.40
CA ASN A 110 -13.89 12.20 -17.70
C ASN A 110 -13.03 12.93 -16.64
N VAL A 111 -12.63 12.29 -15.54
CA VAL A 111 -11.73 12.88 -14.56
C VAL A 111 -10.32 12.95 -15.14
N THR A 112 -9.60 14.03 -14.87
CA THR A 112 -8.20 14.16 -15.29
C THR A 112 -7.25 13.66 -14.18
N PHE A 113 -6.00 13.33 -14.56
CA PHE A 113 -5.00 12.96 -13.57
C PHE A 113 -4.68 14.16 -12.65
N GLU A 114 -4.68 15.36 -13.19
CA GLU A 114 -4.49 16.61 -12.46
C GLU A 114 -5.59 16.82 -11.39
N ASP A 115 -6.84 16.47 -11.68
CA ASP A 115 -7.93 16.54 -10.70
C ASP A 115 -7.68 15.58 -9.52
N LEU A 116 -7.16 14.37 -9.79
CA LEU A 116 -6.85 13.37 -8.77
C LEU A 116 -5.60 13.75 -7.95
N CYS A 117 -4.71 14.61 -8.49
CA CYS A 117 -3.57 15.13 -7.74
C CYS A 117 -3.95 16.16 -6.67
N ILE A 118 -5.17 16.70 -6.73
CA ILE A 118 -5.68 17.60 -5.69
C ILE A 118 -6.15 16.73 -4.50
N PRO A 119 -5.57 16.89 -3.30
CA PRO A 119 -5.96 16.10 -2.16
C PRO A 119 -7.45 16.20 -1.82
N PHE A 120 -8.07 15.07 -1.55
CA PHE A 120 -9.49 14.94 -1.19
C PHE A 120 -10.48 15.45 -2.26
N ASN A 121 -10.09 15.34 -3.55
CA ASN A 121 -10.90 15.76 -4.70
C ASN A 121 -11.36 14.57 -5.58
N PHE A 122 -11.23 13.34 -5.10
CA PHE A 122 -11.75 12.17 -5.83
C PHE A 122 -13.28 12.19 -5.86
N PRO A 123 -13.86 11.75 -6.96
CA PRO A 123 -15.30 11.49 -7.01
C PRO A 123 -15.66 10.32 -6.07
N THR A 124 -16.93 10.22 -5.70
CA THR A 124 -17.42 9.10 -4.88
C THR A 124 -17.34 7.81 -5.66
N LEU A 125 -16.43 6.91 -5.27
CA LEU A 125 -16.24 5.60 -5.88
C LEU A 125 -17.28 4.58 -5.40
N ARG A 126 -17.23 3.35 -5.91
CA ARG A 126 -18.14 2.22 -5.64
C ARG A 126 -19.45 2.28 -6.40
N THR A 127 -19.48 3.01 -7.52
CA THR A 127 -20.63 3.05 -8.41
C THR A 127 -20.65 1.86 -9.36
N LYS A 128 -19.47 1.37 -9.77
CA LYS A 128 -19.31 0.23 -10.67
C LYS A 128 -18.65 -0.96 -10.00
N ALA A 129 -17.62 -0.74 -9.18
CA ALA A 129 -16.83 -1.80 -8.58
C ALA A 129 -16.48 -1.55 -7.11
N LYS A 130 -16.24 -2.64 -6.37
CA LYS A 130 -15.62 -2.67 -5.06
C LYS A 130 -14.14 -3.00 -5.20
N PHE A 131 -13.36 -2.72 -4.14
CA PHE A 131 -11.92 -2.90 -4.15
C PHE A 131 -11.47 -3.86 -3.04
N CYS A 132 -10.69 -4.88 -3.41
CA CYS A 132 -10.01 -5.77 -2.48
C CYS A 132 -8.49 -5.65 -2.66
N ALA A 133 -7.77 -5.38 -1.58
CA ALA A 133 -6.31 -5.25 -1.57
C ALA A 133 -5.65 -6.39 -0.78
N ILE A 134 -4.59 -6.98 -1.36
CA ILE A 134 -3.87 -8.13 -0.82
C ILE A 134 -2.37 -7.83 -0.87
N PRO A 135 -1.77 -7.35 0.24
CA PRO A 135 -0.35 -7.02 0.28
C PRO A 135 0.53 -8.26 0.31
N SER A 136 1.66 -8.21 -0.38
CA SER A 136 2.72 -9.22 -0.33
C SER A 136 4.03 -8.69 0.25
N THR A 137 4.03 -7.45 0.72
CA THR A 137 5.17 -6.80 1.39
C THR A 137 4.73 -6.26 2.74
N SER A 138 5.65 -6.19 3.69
CA SER A 138 5.40 -5.69 5.04
C SER A 138 6.01 -4.30 5.20
N GLY A 139 5.35 -3.27 4.63
CA GLY A 139 5.88 -1.89 4.65
C GLY A 139 4.86 -0.82 4.34
N THR A 140 4.38 -0.75 3.11
CA THR A 140 3.59 0.37 2.57
C THR A 140 2.17 0.48 3.14
N ALA A 141 1.61 -0.62 3.62
CA ALA A 141 0.25 -0.70 4.15
C ALA A 141 -0.85 -0.15 3.22
N THR A 142 -0.61 -0.16 1.91
CA THR A 142 -1.55 0.44 0.95
C THR A 142 -2.90 -0.26 0.93
N GLU A 143 -3.01 -1.47 1.47
CA GLU A 143 -4.26 -2.22 1.64
C GLU A 143 -5.25 -1.58 2.62
N VAL A 144 -4.80 -0.71 3.51
CA VAL A 144 -5.66 -0.03 4.50
C VAL A 144 -5.64 1.48 4.38
N THR A 145 -4.89 2.05 3.45
CA THR A 145 -4.67 3.50 3.37
C THR A 145 -5.53 4.20 2.33
N ALA A 146 -5.75 5.49 2.57
CA ALA A 146 -6.40 6.44 1.68
C ALA A 146 -5.41 7.07 0.67
N PHE A 147 -4.32 6.38 0.33
CA PHE A 147 -3.26 6.88 -0.53
C PHE A 147 -2.98 5.95 -1.71
N SER A 148 -2.47 6.55 -2.78
CA SER A 148 -1.93 5.88 -3.97
C SER A 148 -0.81 6.74 -4.56
N VAL A 149 0.38 6.18 -4.75
CA VAL A 149 1.53 6.93 -5.28
C VAL A 149 1.74 6.57 -6.75
N ILE A 150 1.57 7.55 -7.62
CA ILE A 150 1.70 7.40 -9.08
C ILE A 150 2.78 8.32 -9.61
N THR A 151 3.60 7.83 -10.54
CA THR A 151 4.72 8.56 -11.12
C THR A 151 4.36 9.10 -12.50
N ASP A 152 4.44 10.40 -12.67
CA ASP A 152 4.46 11.03 -14.00
C ASP A 152 5.91 11.10 -14.49
N TYR A 153 6.32 10.10 -15.28
CA TYR A 153 7.68 10.05 -15.81
C TYR A 153 7.98 11.14 -16.82
N LYS A 154 6.96 11.76 -17.43
CA LYS A 154 7.16 12.88 -18.36
C LYS A 154 7.55 14.15 -17.61
N LYS A 155 7.00 14.33 -16.42
CA LYS A 155 7.32 15.48 -15.54
C LYS A 155 8.42 15.13 -14.52
N GLY A 156 8.76 13.84 -14.33
CA GLY A 156 9.71 13.37 -13.32
C GLY A 156 9.18 13.57 -11.89
N ILE A 157 7.86 13.46 -11.68
CA ILE A 157 7.23 13.77 -10.40
C ILE A 157 6.44 12.56 -9.90
N LYS A 158 6.62 12.21 -8.62
CA LYS A 158 5.74 11.28 -7.89
C LYS A 158 4.61 12.06 -7.24
N TYR A 159 3.38 11.66 -7.53
CA TYR A 159 2.17 12.25 -6.99
C TYR A 159 1.54 11.33 -5.94
N PRO A 160 1.50 11.73 -4.67
CA PRO A 160 0.70 11.03 -3.66
C PRO A 160 -0.77 11.45 -3.82
N LEU A 161 -1.53 10.62 -4.50
CA LEU A 161 -2.99 10.79 -4.58
C LEU A 161 -3.58 10.45 -3.22
N ALA A 162 -4.40 11.32 -2.67
CA ALA A 162 -4.93 11.17 -1.31
C ALA A 162 -6.44 11.44 -1.29
N ASP A 163 -7.22 10.41 -0.96
CA ASP A 163 -8.66 10.53 -0.72
C ASP A 163 -9.21 9.32 0.03
N PHE A 164 -10.14 9.53 0.95
CA PHE A 164 -10.80 8.44 1.67
C PHE A 164 -11.61 7.52 0.75
N ASN A 165 -12.02 7.97 -0.43
CA ASN A 165 -12.74 7.16 -1.41
C ASN A 165 -11.91 6.00 -1.96
N ILE A 166 -10.57 6.13 -2.01
CA ILE A 166 -9.68 5.06 -2.49
C ILE A 166 -9.24 4.08 -1.40
N THR A 167 -9.69 4.24 -0.16
CA THR A 167 -9.52 3.19 0.85
C THR A 167 -10.23 1.92 0.38
N PRO A 168 -9.57 0.74 0.38
CA PRO A 168 -10.20 -0.51 -0.06
C PRO A 168 -11.48 -0.87 0.71
N ASP A 169 -12.36 -1.65 0.10
CA ASP A 169 -13.52 -2.22 0.80
C ASP A 169 -13.14 -3.42 1.65
N VAL A 170 -12.20 -4.22 1.13
CA VAL A 170 -11.67 -5.43 1.76
C VAL A 170 -10.15 -5.39 1.73
N ALA A 171 -9.53 -5.66 2.88
CA ALA A 171 -8.11 -5.94 2.98
C ALA A 171 -7.89 -7.39 3.41
N ILE A 172 -6.93 -8.08 2.79
CA ILE A 172 -6.56 -9.45 3.14
C ILE A 172 -5.07 -9.49 3.48
N VAL A 173 -4.75 -9.56 4.76
CA VAL A 173 -3.39 -9.51 5.33
C VAL A 173 -2.97 -10.93 5.67
N ASP A 174 -2.56 -11.70 4.65
CA ASP A 174 -2.12 -13.08 4.80
C ASP A 174 -0.59 -13.15 4.82
N PRO A 175 0.03 -13.52 5.96
CA PRO A 175 1.48 -13.52 6.10
C PRO A 175 2.19 -14.52 5.17
N GLU A 176 1.50 -15.54 4.64
CA GLU A 176 2.09 -16.46 3.66
C GLU A 176 2.63 -15.72 2.43
N LEU A 177 1.99 -14.60 2.03
CA LEU A 177 2.45 -13.82 0.89
C LEU A 177 3.77 -13.09 1.14
N ALA A 178 4.07 -12.78 2.41
CA ALA A 178 5.30 -12.11 2.82
C ALA A 178 6.46 -13.09 3.14
N GLU A 179 6.19 -14.41 3.27
CA GLU A 179 7.20 -15.41 3.60
C GLU A 179 8.39 -15.44 2.62
N THR A 180 8.13 -15.13 1.35
CA THR A 180 9.12 -15.19 0.27
C THR A 180 9.90 -13.89 0.04
N MET A 181 9.70 -12.86 0.88
CA MET A 181 10.39 -11.58 0.74
C MET A 181 11.91 -11.74 0.89
N PRO A 182 12.73 -11.20 -0.05
CA PRO A 182 14.18 -11.17 0.11
C PRO A 182 14.60 -10.32 1.31
N LYS A 183 15.73 -10.67 1.93
CA LYS A 183 16.27 -9.94 3.10
C LYS A 183 16.36 -8.43 2.91
N LYS A 184 16.87 -7.98 1.74
CA LYS A 184 16.98 -6.56 1.42
C LYS A 184 15.60 -5.88 1.44
N LEU A 185 14.59 -6.49 0.83
CA LEU A 185 13.23 -5.97 0.83
C LEU A 185 12.64 -5.95 2.25
N THR A 186 12.82 -7.03 3.03
CA THR A 186 12.37 -7.10 4.43
C THR A 186 12.92 -5.95 5.27
N ALA A 187 14.23 -5.64 5.13
CA ALA A 187 14.84 -4.53 5.86
C ALA A 187 14.26 -3.17 5.44
N HIS A 188 14.17 -2.92 4.13
CA HIS A 188 13.71 -1.63 3.61
C HIS A 188 12.25 -1.37 3.98
N THR A 189 11.36 -2.33 3.68
CA THR A 189 9.93 -2.17 3.95
C THR A 189 9.62 -2.15 5.45
N GLY A 190 10.38 -2.91 6.27
CA GLY A 190 10.23 -2.88 7.71
C GLY A 190 10.63 -1.54 8.33
N MET A 191 11.70 -0.90 7.83
CA MET A 191 12.09 0.45 8.25
C MET A 191 11.11 1.52 7.74
N ASP A 192 10.53 1.32 6.56
CA ASP A 192 9.46 2.17 6.05
C ASP A 192 8.24 2.13 6.98
N ALA A 193 7.79 0.93 7.36
CA ALA A 193 6.70 0.75 8.34
C ALA A 193 7.02 1.40 9.70
N MET A 194 8.27 1.30 10.18
CA MET A 194 8.71 1.98 11.40
C MET A 194 8.57 3.51 11.26
N THR A 195 8.99 4.05 10.11
CA THR A 195 8.88 5.48 9.83
C THR A 195 7.43 5.94 9.76
N HIS A 196 6.57 5.17 9.09
CA HIS A 196 5.13 5.41 9.06
C HIS A 196 4.54 5.53 10.47
N ALA A 197 4.84 4.57 11.35
CA ALA A 197 4.34 4.55 12.70
C ALA A 197 4.85 5.73 13.54
N ILE A 198 6.16 6.04 13.46
CA ILE A 198 6.75 7.18 14.19
C ILE A 198 6.17 8.51 13.69
N GLU A 199 6.10 8.72 12.37
CA GLU A 199 5.57 9.97 11.82
C GLU A 199 4.09 10.14 12.14
N ALA A 200 3.29 9.07 12.11
CA ALA A 200 1.89 9.11 12.54
C ALA A 200 1.75 9.54 14.01
N TYR A 201 2.60 8.99 14.89
CA TYR A 201 2.55 9.28 16.32
C TYR A 201 2.95 10.73 16.65
N VAL A 202 3.93 11.29 15.94
CA VAL A 202 4.39 12.68 16.15
C VAL A 202 3.67 13.71 15.27
N SER A 203 2.71 13.28 14.46
CA SER A 203 1.95 14.16 13.59
C SER A 203 1.11 15.15 14.38
N THR A 204 0.92 16.34 13.83
CA THR A 204 -0.03 17.33 14.39
C THR A 204 -1.50 16.91 14.25
N LEU A 205 -1.77 15.86 13.46
CA LEU A 205 -3.10 15.29 13.27
C LEU A 205 -3.30 13.97 14.04
N HIS A 206 -2.33 13.59 14.89
CA HIS A 206 -2.46 12.43 15.76
C HIS A 206 -3.70 12.54 16.66
N CYS A 207 -4.24 11.42 17.11
CA CYS A 207 -5.42 11.39 17.97
C CYS A 207 -5.49 10.07 18.76
N GLU A 208 -6.42 10.00 19.70
CA GLU A 208 -6.68 8.83 20.55
C GLU A 208 -6.94 7.52 19.76
N TYR A 209 -7.32 7.61 18.49
CA TYR A 209 -7.53 6.44 17.63
C TYR A 209 -6.26 6.01 16.89
N THR A 210 -5.35 6.94 16.57
CA THR A 210 -4.13 6.67 15.81
C THR A 210 -2.95 6.31 16.71
N ASP A 211 -2.85 6.93 17.88
CA ASP A 211 -1.72 6.78 18.79
C ASP A 211 -1.51 5.34 19.28
N PRO A 212 -2.53 4.61 19.73
CA PRO A 212 -2.36 3.21 20.14
C PRO A 212 -1.90 2.30 18.99
N LEU A 213 -2.40 2.55 17.77
CA LEU A 213 -2.01 1.79 16.58
C LEU A 213 -0.55 2.04 16.22
N ALA A 214 -0.13 3.31 16.22
CA ALA A 214 1.23 3.71 15.94
C ALA A 214 2.22 3.16 16.98
N LEU A 215 1.92 3.30 18.26
CA LEU A 215 2.76 2.80 19.35
C LEU A 215 2.90 1.27 19.29
N HIS A 216 1.81 0.55 19.10
CA HIS A 216 1.87 -0.90 19.01
C HIS A 216 2.61 -1.38 17.75
N ALA A 217 2.49 -0.66 16.63
CA ALA A 217 3.30 -0.94 15.45
C ALA A 217 4.80 -0.74 15.73
N ILE A 218 5.19 0.33 16.42
CA ILE A 218 6.59 0.60 16.82
C ILE A 218 7.13 -0.54 17.70
N GLU A 219 6.36 -0.99 18.69
CA GLU A 219 6.72 -2.10 19.56
C GLU A 219 6.97 -3.38 18.76
N LEU A 220 6.02 -3.80 17.95
CA LEU A 220 6.13 -5.01 17.13
C LEU A 220 7.31 -4.92 16.15
N ILE A 221 7.49 -3.79 15.45
CA ILE A 221 8.59 -3.65 14.50
C ILE A 221 9.94 -3.69 15.21
N SER A 222 10.04 -3.05 16.37
CA SER A 222 11.28 -3.04 17.18
C SER A 222 11.68 -4.45 17.63
N GLU A 223 10.71 -5.29 17.94
CA GLU A 223 10.93 -6.67 18.41
C GLU A 223 11.19 -7.63 17.24
N TYR A 224 10.40 -7.54 16.16
CA TYR A 224 10.34 -8.57 15.14
C TYR A 224 11.09 -8.27 13.83
N LEU A 225 11.52 -7.04 13.56
CA LEU A 225 12.19 -6.72 12.29
C LEU A 225 13.49 -7.53 12.09
N ILE A 226 14.34 -7.62 13.12
CA ILE A 226 15.61 -8.35 13.01
C ILE A 226 15.39 -9.87 12.92
N PRO A 227 14.56 -10.51 13.75
CA PRO A 227 14.20 -11.91 13.55
C PRO A 227 13.60 -12.18 12.15
N SER A 228 12.68 -11.35 11.68
CA SER A 228 12.09 -11.44 10.34
C SER A 228 13.14 -11.35 9.23
N TYR A 229 14.08 -10.42 9.33
CA TYR A 229 15.20 -10.30 8.40
C TYR A 229 16.07 -11.57 8.38
N ASN A 230 16.24 -12.21 9.53
CA ASN A 230 17.01 -13.45 9.64
C ASN A 230 16.24 -14.70 9.19
N GLY A 231 14.96 -14.57 8.85
CA GLY A 231 14.16 -15.62 8.24
C GLY A 231 13.22 -16.35 9.21
N ASP A 232 12.96 -15.79 10.38
CA ASP A 232 11.93 -16.27 11.30
C ASP A 232 10.55 -15.96 10.71
N MET A 233 9.74 -17.01 10.46
CA MET A 233 8.44 -16.89 9.80
C MET A 233 7.35 -16.35 10.74
N ASP A 234 7.42 -16.65 12.04
CA ASP A 234 6.51 -16.07 13.01
C ASP A 234 6.76 -14.57 13.16
N ALA A 235 8.03 -14.16 13.17
CA ALA A 235 8.40 -12.76 13.15
C ALA A 235 7.96 -12.06 11.84
N ARG A 236 8.00 -12.75 10.69
CA ARG A 236 7.46 -12.21 9.43
C ARG A 236 5.96 -11.97 9.49
N ALA A 237 5.21 -12.88 10.10
CA ALA A 237 3.78 -12.69 10.31
C ALA A 237 3.52 -11.47 11.22
N LYS A 238 4.27 -11.31 12.30
CA LYS A 238 4.19 -10.13 13.18
C LYS A 238 4.52 -8.83 12.45
N MET A 239 5.54 -8.83 11.60
CA MET A 239 5.89 -7.68 10.77
C MET A 239 4.78 -7.34 9.75
N HIS A 240 4.06 -8.36 9.24
CA HIS A 240 2.95 -8.15 8.31
C HIS A 240 1.74 -7.51 9.00
N ASP A 241 1.45 -7.90 10.25
CA ASP A 241 0.44 -7.23 11.08
C ASP A 241 0.89 -5.82 11.47
N ALA A 242 2.14 -5.64 11.87
CA ALA A 242 2.68 -4.36 12.34
C ALA A 242 2.65 -3.27 11.26
N GLN A 243 2.99 -3.60 10.01
CA GLN A 243 2.90 -2.64 8.91
C GLN A 243 1.45 -2.22 8.65
N CYS A 244 0.50 -3.13 8.78
CA CYS A 244 -0.92 -2.84 8.63
C CYS A 244 -1.40 -1.85 9.72
N LEU A 245 -1.00 -2.07 10.99
CA LEU A 245 -1.28 -1.16 12.10
C LEU A 245 -0.68 0.23 11.86
N ALA A 246 0.58 0.30 11.40
CA ALA A 246 1.22 1.56 11.01
C ALA A 246 0.41 2.28 9.92
N GLY A 247 -0.08 1.52 8.93
CA GLY A 247 -0.93 2.02 7.85
C GLY A 247 -2.24 2.63 8.33
N MET A 248 -2.92 1.93 9.24
CA MET A 248 -4.15 2.43 9.87
C MET A 248 -3.91 3.76 10.59
N ALA A 249 -2.77 3.90 11.26
CA ALA A 249 -2.41 5.12 11.95
C ALA A 249 -2.10 6.27 10.98
N PHE A 250 -1.14 6.09 10.06
CA PHE A 250 -0.71 7.19 9.19
C PHE A 250 -1.74 7.57 8.12
N SER A 251 -2.61 6.67 7.72
CA SER A 251 -3.69 6.99 6.77
C SER A 251 -4.58 8.13 7.28
N ILE A 252 -4.65 8.31 8.59
CA ILE A 252 -5.46 9.32 9.25
C ILE A 252 -4.60 10.47 9.77
N ALA A 253 -3.50 10.14 10.49
CA ALA A 253 -2.61 11.14 11.07
C ALA A 253 -1.72 11.83 10.05
N LEU A 254 -1.65 11.29 8.80
CA LEU A 254 -0.74 11.68 7.75
C LEU A 254 0.74 11.43 8.10
N LEU A 255 1.62 11.78 7.16
CA LEU A 255 3.06 11.62 7.27
C LEU A 255 3.75 12.97 7.47
N GLY A 256 5.03 12.95 7.79
CA GLY A 256 5.77 14.12 8.19
C GLY A 256 6.98 14.43 7.30
N ILE A 257 8.05 14.88 7.96
CA ILE A 257 9.25 15.43 7.32
C ILE A 257 10.03 14.37 6.55
N VAL A 258 10.14 13.14 7.08
CA VAL A 258 10.96 12.07 6.49
C VAL A 258 10.43 11.69 5.12
N HIS A 259 9.13 11.40 5.03
CA HIS A 259 8.48 11.07 3.76
C HIS A 259 8.50 12.25 2.79
N SER A 260 8.25 13.47 3.26
CA SER A 260 8.33 14.68 2.43
C SER A 260 9.72 14.89 1.83
N MET A 261 10.78 14.67 2.61
CA MET A 261 12.16 14.76 2.12
C MET A 261 12.51 13.61 1.17
N ALA A 262 12.09 12.37 1.48
CA ALA A 262 12.35 11.21 0.63
C ALA A 262 11.71 11.40 -0.76
N HIS A 263 10.45 11.80 -0.82
CA HIS A 263 9.75 12.09 -2.09
C HIS A 263 10.45 13.19 -2.91
N ARG A 264 10.95 14.24 -2.25
CA ARG A 264 11.67 15.32 -2.94
C ARG A 264 13.05 14.91 -3.43
N LEU A 265 13.78 14.12 -2.67
CA LEU A 265 15.11 13.63 -3.09
C LEU A 265 15.02 12.75 -4.32
N VAL A 266 14.01 11.88 -4.42
CA VAL A 266 13.75 11.07 -5.62
C VAL A 266 13.51 11.95 -6.84
N GLN A 267 12.76 13.05 -6.71
CA GLN A 267 12.51 14.00 -7.80
C GLN A 267 13.80 14.72 -8.26
N LEU A 268 14.72 15.02 -7.35
CA LEU A 268 15.93 15.79 -7.65
C LEU A 268 17.03 14.92 -8.28
N THR A 269 17.10 13.64 -7.94
CA THR A 269 18.24 12.80 -8.36
C THR A 269 18.05 12.15 -9.72
N ALA A 270 16.84 12.12 -10.28
CA ALA A 270 16.48 11.42 -11.54
C ALA A 270 17.09 10.00 -11.66
N ALA A 271 17.68 9.50 -10.58
CA ALA A 271 18.40 8.26 -10.48
C ALA A 271 17.59 7.26 -9.66
N ASP A 272 17.47 6.06 -10.22
CA ASP A 272 16.91 4.85 -9.62
C ASP A 272 15.92 5.03 -8.45
N ILE A 273 14.67 5.03 -8.81
CA ILE A 273 13.52 5.16 -7.92
C ILE A 273 13.49 4.05 -6.84
N SER A 274 14.20 2.94 -7.07
CA SER A 274 14.43 1.87 -6.08
C SER A 274 15.15 2.32 -4.79
N PHE A 275 15.63 3.57 -4.76
CA PHE A 275 16.32 4.19 -3.63
C PHE A 275 15.40 4.82 -2.58
N MET A 276 14.09 4.89 -2.80
CA MET A 276 13.18 5.57 -1.85
C MET A 276 13.24 4.94 -0.46
N ASP A 277 13.20 3.62 -0.38
CA ASP A 277 13.27 2.88 0.88
C ASP A 277 14.61 3.13 1.61
N VAL A 278 15.72 3.22 0.86
CA VAL A 278 17.05 3.53 1.41
C VAL A 278 17.15 4.99 1.85
N GLN A 279 16.54 5.91 1.12
CA GLN A 279 16.58 7.35 1.46
C GLN A 279 15.73 7.65 2.68
N THR A 280 14.55 7.03 2.81
CA THR A 280 13.73 7.13 4.02
C THR A 280 14.50 6.63 5.24
N GLN A 281 15.19 5.48 5.12
CA GLN A 281 16.03 4.91 6.16
C GLN A 281 17.21 5.82 6.53
N CYS A 282 17.95 6.36 5.55
CA CYS A 282 19.06 7.28 5.78
C CYS A 282 18.62 8.59 6.42
N THR A 283 17.45 9.10 6.04
CA THR A 283 16.90 10.35 6.59
C THR A 283 16.46 10.15 8.03
N CYS A 284 15.82 9.01 8.36
CA CYS A 284 15.48 8.66 9.75
C CYS A 284 16.71 8.57 10.65
N GLN A 285 17.78 7.91 10.19
CA GLN A 285 19.03 7.79 10.97
C GLN A 285 19.68 9.16 11.23
N ARG A 286 19.69 10.05 10.24
CA ARG A 286 20.24 11.41 10.40
C ARG A 286 19.40 12.28 11.33
N LEU A 287 18.08 12.21 11.25
CA LEU A 287 17.18 12.95 12.14
C LEU A 287 17.26 12.46 13.58
N SER A 288 17.31 11.13 13.81
CA SER A 288 17.48 10.57 15.16
C SER A 288 18.83 10.96 15.78
N ALA A 289 19.92 11.00 15.01
CA ALA A 289 21.22 11.44 15.48
C ALA A 289 21.23 12.95 15.82
N SER A 290 20.58 13.79 15.04
CA SER A 290 20.49 15.23 15.32
C SER A 290 19.63 15.54 16.55
N THR A 291 18.56 14.77 16.78
CA THR A 291 17.69 14.90 17.96
C THR A 291 18.42 14.47 19.23
N GLN A 292 19.22 13.40 19.18
CA GLN A 292 20.07 13.00 20.32
C GLN A 292 21.17 14.02 20.63
N GLN A 293 21.72 14.71 19.63
CA GLN A 293 22.69 15.79 19.83
C GLN A 293 22.05 17.02 20.49
N SER A 294 20.84 17.39 20.11
CA SER A 294 20.13 18.54 20.68
C SER A 294 19.66 18.29 22.13
N GLN A 295 19.40 17.03 22.50
CA GLN A 295 19.08 16.67 23.90
C GLN A 295 20.31 16.65 24.84
N LYS A 296 21.51 16.47 24.29
CA LYS A 296 22.76 16.55 25.11
C LYS A 296 23.20 17.97 25.42
N HIS A 297 22.59 18.98 24.80
CA HIS A 297 22.88 20.39 25.02
C HIS A 297 21.77 21.15 25.77
N ARG A 298 20.80 20.44 26.34
CA ARG A 298 19.83 20.96 27.29
C ARG A 298 20.01 20.28 28.64
#